data_22c3335d431ef85dc9d71bb5b25d2a22
#
_entry.id   22c3335d431ef85dc9d71bb5b25d2a22
#
_cell.length_a   1.000
_cell.length_b   1.000
_cell.length_c   1.000
_cell.angle_alpha   90.00
_cell.angle_beta   90.00
_cell.angle_gamma   90.00
#
_symmetry.space_group_name_H-M   'P 1'
#
loop_
_entity.id
_entity.type
_entity.pdbx_description
1 polymer ?
#
loop_
_entity_poly.entity_id
_entity_poly.type
_entity_poly.pdbx_seq_one_letter_code
_entity_poly.pdbx_strand_id
1 'polypeptide(L)' 'MVKKKAKLIYKHNYFEIEEEGDHVLCAITGKEIKIEELHYWNVDLQEAYFSPAEVKKKFEEVLKKNK' A
#
# COMPACT_ATOMS: atom_id res chain seq x y z
N MET A 1 -14.78 19.31 0.22
CA MET A 1 -14.00 18.60 1.23
C MET A 1 -12.60 18.31 0.72
N VAL A 2 -11.63 18.49 1.58
CA VAL A 2 -10.24 18.28 1.20
C VAL A 2 -9.87 16.81 1.45
N LYS A 3 -9.36 16.14 0.42
CA LYS A 3 -8.85 14.78 0.58
C LYS A 3 -7.53 14.83 1.35
N LYS A 4 -7.41 13.98 2.33
CA LYS A 4 -6.20 13.91 3.12
C LYS A 4 -5.61 12.50 3.04
N LYS A 5 -4.32 12.43 2.73
CA LYS A 5 -3.60 11.17 2.69
C LYS A 5 -3.41 10.65 4.10
N ALA A 6 -3.80 9.41 4.35
CA ALA A 6 -3.60 8.77 5.63
C ALA A 6 -2.17 8.25 5.75
N LYS A 7 -1.69 8.19 6.98
CA LYS A 7 -0.41 7.54 7.27
C LYS A 7 -0.70 6.30 8.11
N LEU A 8 -0.31 5.14 7.59
CA LEU A 8 -0.62 3.86 8.21
C LEU A 8 0.65 3.11 8.57
N ILE A 9 0.54 2.28 9.59
CA ILE A 9 1.58 1.31 9.95
C ILE A 9 1.00 -0.06 9.65
N TYR A 10 1.60 -0.78 8.69
CA TYR A 10 1.07 -2.05 8.23
C TYR A 10 1.58 -3.20 9.08
N LYS A 11 0.65 -4.06 9.47
CA LYS A 11 0.94 -5.29 10.23
C LYS A 11 0.51 -6.48 9.38
N HIS A 12 0.76 -7.69 9.86
CA HIS A 12 0.48 -8.90 9.08
C HIS A 12 -1.00 -9.09 8.75
N ASN A 13 -1.89 -8.81 9.71
CA ASN A 13 -3.32 -9.05 9.52
C ASN A 13 -4.15 -7.78 9.56
N TYR A 14 -3.54 -6.63 9.81
CA TYR A 14 -4.25 -5.37 9.95
C TYR A 14 -3.27 -4.22 9.79
N PHE A 15 -3.80 -2.99 9.83
CA PHE A 15 -2.97 -1.80 9.87
C PHE A 15 -3.44 -0.88 10.98
N GLU A 16 -2.52 -0.04 11.46
CA GLU A 16 -2.82 0.98 12.44
C GLU A 16 -2.77 2.34 11.77
N ILE A 17 -3.65 3.25 12.18
CA ILE A 17 -3.69 4.59 11.61
C ILE A 17 -2.82 5.50 12.47
N GLU A 18 -1.69 5.94 11.91
CA GLU A 18 -0.81 6.89 12.58
C GLU A 18 -1.30 8.32 12.39
N GLU A 19 -1.72 8.66 11.16
CA GLU A 19 -2.34 9.93 10.86
C GLU A 19 -3.62 9.67 10.09
N GLU A 20 -4.72 10.26 10.53
CA GLU A 20 -6.02 10.05 9.91
C GLU A 20 -6.06 10.64 8.50
N GLY A 21 -6.77 9.96 7.63
CA GLY A 21 -6.99 10.38 6.27
C GLY A 21 -7.99 9.46 5.62
N ASP A 22 -8.34 9.72 4.37
CA ASP A 22 -9.34 8.93 3.65
C ASP A 22 -8.73 7.96 2.64
N HIS A 23 -7.45 8.09 2.35
CA HIS A 23 -6.80 7.23 1.35
C HIS A 23 -5.31 7.10 1.60
N VAL A 24 -4.71 6.12 0.92
CA VAL A 24 -3.25 5.99 0.79
C VAL A 24 -2.95 5.83 -0.70
N LEU A 25 -1.68 5.90 -1.06
CA LEU A 25 -1.27 5.76 -2.45
C LEU A 25 -0.61 4.41 -2.69
N CYS A 26 -0.89 3.82 -3.84
CA CYS A 26 -0.23 2.60 -4.26
C CYS A 26 1.25 2.85 -4.50
N ALA A 27 2.12 1.98 -3.97
CA ALA A 27 3.56 2.13 -4.11
C ALA A 27 4.04 1.92 -5.55
N ILE A 28 3.25 1.23 -6.36
CA ILE A 28 3.64 0.91 -7.74
C ILE A 28 3.09 1.93 -8.74
N THR A 29 1.79 2.22 -8.64
CA THR A 29 1.10 3.05 -9.65
C THR A 29 0.81 4.47 -9.17
N GLY A 30 0.85 4.71 -7.86
CA GLY A 30 0.47 6.01 -7.30
C GLY A 30 -1.02 6.26 -7.25
N LYS A 31 -1.83 5.26 -7.54
CA LYS A 31 -3.29 5.41 -7.49
C LYS A 31 -3.77 5.56 -6.05
N GLU A 32 -4.85 6.31 -5.89
CA GLU A 32 -5.48 6.44 -4.58
C GLU A 32 -6.19 5.16 -4.20
N ILE A 33 -5.96 4.70 -2.97
CA ILE A 33 -6.63 3.53 -2.41
C ILE A 33 -7.40 3.99 -1.19
N LYS A 34 -8.71 3.88 -1.22
CA LYS A 34 -9.52 4.22 -0.04
C LYS A 34 -9.19 3.25 1.08
N ILE A 35 -9.14 3.76 2.31
CA ILE A 35 -8.80 2.93 3.48
C ILE A 35 -9.71 1.70 3.57
N GLU A 36 -10.99 1.87 3.30
CA GLU A 36 -11.98 0.79 3.36
C GLU A 36 -11.80 -0.23 2.24
N GLU A 37 -11.05 0.11 1.18
CA GLU A 37 -10.78 -0.78 0.05
C GLU A 37 -9.36 -1.33 0.07
N LEU A 38 -8.59 -0.98 1.08
CA LEU A 38 -7.20 -1.42 1.19
C LEU A 38 -7.12 -2.85 1.68
N HIS A 39 -6.62 -3.75 0.84
CA HIS A 39 -6.50 -5.18 1.15
C HIS A 39 -5.09 -5.72 0.97
N TYR A 40 -4.22 -5.02 0.27
CA TYR A 40 -2.88 -5.53 -0.06
C TYR A 40 -1.82 -4.55 0.39
N TRP A 41 -0.86 -5.05 1.16
CA TRP A 41 0.27 -4.23 1.62
C TRP A 41 1.47 -5.11 1.94
N ASN A 42 2.64 -4.48 2.04
CA ASN A 42 3.88 -5.16 2.40
C ASN A 42 4.33 -4.64 3.76
N VAL A 43 4.42 -5.55 4.73
CA VAL A 43 4.80 -5.18 6.10
C VAL A 43 6.27 -4.77 6.17
N ASP A 44 7.13 -5.47 5.47
CA ASP A 44 8.57 -5.18 5.51
C ASP A 44 8.90 -3.83 4.90
N LEU A 45 8.26 -3.49 3.80
CA LEU A 45 8.51 -2.22 3.10
C LEU A 45 7.53 -1.13 3.50
N GLN A 46 6.50 -1.47 4.28
CA GLN A 46 5.46 -0.54 4.70
C GLN A 46 4.84 0.18 3.50
N GLU A 47 4.39 -0.62 2.53
CA GLU A 47 3.81 -0.13 1.29
C GLU A 47 2.43 -0.71 1.07
N ALA A 48 1.55 0.09 0.45
CA ALA A 48 0.22 -0.36 0.06
C ALA A 48 0.19 -0.66 -1.44
N TYR A 49 -0.65 -1.61 -1.84
CA TYR A 49 -0.83 -1.98 -3.23
C TYR A 49 -2.31 -1.94 -3.59
N PHE A 50 -2.60 -1.40 -4.78
CA PHE A 50 -3.97 -1.20 -5.23
C PHE A 50 -4.68 -2.53 -5.48
N SER A 51 -3.98 -3.52 -6.05
CA SER A 51 -4.60 -4.79 -6.44
C SER A 51 -3.55 -5.89 -6.47
N PRO A 52 -3.96 -7.17 -6.63
CA PRO A 52 -3.02 -8.27 -6.77
C PRO A 52 -2.04 -8.10 -7.93
N ALA A 53 -2.45 -7.40 -8.98
CA ALA A 53 -1.57 -7.15 -10.11
C ALA A 53 -0.35 -6.32 -9.70
N GLU A 54 -0.55 -5.32 -8.86
CA GLU A 54 0.55 -4.49 -8.35
C GLU A 54 1.45 -5.29 -7.42
N VAL A 55 0.88 -6.17 -6.60
CA VAL A 55 1.67 -7.05 -5.73
C VAL A 55 2.58 -7.93 -6.56
N LYS A 56 2.04 -8.53 -7.61
CA LYS A 56 2.81 -9.39 -8.51
C LYS A 56 3.94 -8.62 -9.19
N LYS A 57 3.64 -7.42 -9.64
CA LYS A 57 4.62 -6.56 -10.30
C LYS A 57 5.79 -6.24 -9.36
N LYS A 58 5.49 -5.97 -8.10
CA LYS A 58 6.53 -5.69 -7.10
C LYS A 58 7.43 -6.89 -6.90
N PHE A 59 6.85 -8.08 -6.79
CA PHE A 59 7.63 -9.31 -6.66
C PHE A 59 8.55 -9.53 -7.85
N GLU A 60 8.06 -9.28 -9.06
CA GLU A 60 8.87 -9.42 -10.26
C GLU A 60 10.06 -8.47 -10.24
N GLU A 61 9.88 -7.24 -9.81
CA GLU A 61 10.97 -6.27 -9.69
C GLU A 61 12.03 -6.73 -8.69
N VAL A 62 11.60 -7.24 -7.54
CA VAL A 62 12.52 -7.72 -6.51
C VAL A 62 13.32 -8.91 -7.03
N LEU A 63 12.68 -9.85 -7.70
CA LEU A 63 13.35 -11.01 -8.27
C LEU A 63 14.38 -10.62 -9.31
N LYS A 64 14.07 -9.63 -10.14
CA LYS A 64 15.02 -9.13 -11.15
C LYS A 64 16.25 -8.51 -10.53
N LYS A 65 16.08 -7.81 -9.42
CA LYS A 65 17.19 -7.15 -8.74
C LYS A 65 18.12 -8.13 -8.05
N ASN A 66 17.62 -9.31 -7.74
CA ASN A 66 18.40 -10.31 -7.00
C ASN A 66 19.22 -11.24 -7.88
N LYS A 67 19.30 -10.97 -9.15
CA LYS A 67 20.18 -11.72 -10.05
C LYS A 67 21.61 -11.33 -9.94
#